data_8a67c950f112adb93c76ae34e31174d8
#
_entry.id   8a67c950f112adb93c76ae34e31174d8
#
_cell.length_a   1.000
_cell.length_b   1.000
_cell.length_c   1.000
_cell.angle_alpha   90.00
_cell.angle_beta   90.00
_cell.angle_gamma   90.00
#
_symmetry.space_group_name_H-M   'P 1'
#
loop_
_entity.id
_entity.type
_entity.pdbx_description
1 polymer ?
#
loop_
_entity_poly.entity_id
_entity_poly.type
_entity_poly.pdbx_seq_one_letter_code
_entity_poly.pdbx_strand_id
1 'polypeptide(L)'
;MRRNRKKSNTDKTGSMPVNHRVGGGVDRLSQGDLNLLLDAAMQILETVGLAEVSSEISDTMFDAGAQLSGARVTMPRNLVLEAVDAMPKTVLLAGQVADFDMQVGGQNVYLGTGGAAPMIQDLTTADYRAAELRDLYDAARIAHNCRHIDFFARSVVARDIDDPLKLDRATTAASLMGCAKHVMVQASDAAHVGGIAQLCYDIAGGEDAFRARPFLSLNINHAVPPLRLHNESMLVMQTAVKFGIPVHCNVFGQVGASSPVTLAGAAAQTLAETLVGLVWVHMIDPAAPRIAGPRPMITDLRTGGLAGGSGEQAQANSMVLQVLRHLDVPCSIIAGATGSGHVDHQAGYEKALGISAAISAGANLVTQAAGSQASLMGTSLAGMVADNDMLGAVLRAHTPVKISQDTLALDTIQAVVEGEGHFLGQPETYARMRSDFVYPDISERAGATDLDQSWAADMQQRAIHRARDILNGPKQTHLPKHIQYALAAEFGLGTST
;
A
#
# COMPACT_ATOMS: atom_id res chain seq x y z
N MET A 1 17.82 -28.65 -35.73
CA MET A 1 18.36 -27.28 -36.03
C MET A 1 18.06 -26.38 -34.86
N ARG A 2 19.07 -26.10 -34.03
CA ARG A 2 18.94 -25.19 -32.85
C ARG A 2 18.85 -23.75 -33.34
N ARG A 3 17.67 -23.13 -33.23
CA ARG A 3 17.50 -21.70 -33.47
C ARG A 3 17.95 -20.95 -32.18
N ASN A 4 19.10 -20.28 -32.25
CA ASN A 4 19.53 -19.28 -31.30
C ASN A 4 18.42 -18.21 -31.18
N ARG A 5 17.61 -18.26 -30.10
CA ARG A 5 16.77 -17.13 -29.70
C ARG A 5 17.69 -16.05 -29.15
N LYS A 6 18.03 -15.06 -29.97
CA LYS A 6 18.57 -13.78 -29.48
C LYS A 6 17.60 -13.23 -28.42
N LYS A 7 18.12 -12.94 -27.21
CA LYS A 7 17.43 -12.11 -26.21
C LYS A 7 17.00 -10.82 -26.91
N SER A 8 15.75 -10.68 -27.27
CA SER A 8 15.21 -9.42 -27.76
C SER A 8 15.11 -8.49 -26.55
N ASN A 9 15.70 -7.31 -26.67
CA ASN A 9 15.48 -6.15 -25.85
C ASN A 9 13.99 -6.06 -25.50
N THR A 10 13.72 -5.85 -24.23
CA THR A 10 12.41 -5.65 -23.64
C THR A 10 11.70 -4.50 -24.36
N ASP A 11 10.97 -4.80 -25.41
CA ASP A 11 9.89 -3.94 -25.86
C ASP A 11 8.92 -3.79 -24.70
N LYS A 12 8.60 -2.54 -24.38
CA LYS A 12 7.55 -2.13 -23.43
C LYS A 12 6.20 -2.61 -23.99
N THR A 13 5.94 -3.92 -23.90
CA THR A 13 4.72 -4.52 -24.40
C THR A 13 3.68 -4.50 -23.29
N GLY A 14 2.72 -3.61 -23.46
CA GLY A 14 1.39 -3.75 -22.92
C GLY A 14 1.29 -3.83 -21.42
N SER A 15 1.51 -2.70 -20.70
CA SER A 15 0.90 -2.53 -19.39
C SER A 15 -0.61 -2.67 -19.59
N MET A 16 -1.26 -3.59 -18.86
CA MET A 16 -2.72 -3.49 -18.73
C MET A 16 -3.02 -2.07 -18.22
N PRO A 17 -3.92 -1.34 -18.89
CA PRO A 17 -4.26 0.00 -18.41
C PRO A 17 -4.66 -0.07 -16.95
N VAL A 18 -4.15 0.84 -16.12
CA VAL A 18 -4.47 0.97 -14.68
C VAL A 18 -6.00 1.00 -14.44
N ASN A 19 -6.75 1.40 -15.44
CA ASN A 19 -8.21 1.58 -15.41
C ASN A 19 -9.06 0.28 -15.39
N HIS A 20 -8.47 -0.91 -15.31
CA HIS A 20 -9.21 -2.18 -15.30
C HIS A 20 -9.04 -3.00 -14.00
N ARG A 21 -8.48 -2.42 -12.96
CA ARG A 21 -8.31 -3.08 -11.66
C ARG A 21 -9.52 -2.80 -10.80
N VAL A 22 -10.38 -3.78 -10.64
CA VAL A 22 -11.65 -3.64 -9.93
C VAL A 22 -11.60 -4.41 -8.61
N GLY A 23 -11.77 -3.71 -7.50
CA GLY A 23 -11.94 -4.29 -6.17
C GLY A 23 -13.41 -4.49 -5.80
N GLY A 24 -13.65 -5.26 -4.74
CA GLY A 24 -14.99 -5.63 -4.29
C GLY A 24 -15.57 -6.81 -5.06
N GLY A 25 -16.82 -7.13 -4.77
CA GLY A 25 -17.55 -8.23 -5.44
C GLY A 25 -17.67 -9.49 -4.61
N VAL A 26 -17.04 -9.58 -3.43
CA VAL A 26 -17.27 -10.67 -2.47
C VAL A 26 -17.76 -10.09 -1.15
N ASP A 27 -19.03 -10.31 -0.85
CA ASP A 27 -19.64 -9.91 0.41
C ASP A 27 -19.62 -11.09 1.39
N ARG A 28 -18.84 -10.96 2.46
CA ARG A 28 -18.75 -11.95 3.54
C ARG A 28 -19.72 -11.64 4.68
N LEU A 29 -20.09 -10.36 4.83
CA LEU A 29 -21.02 -9.86 5.83
C LEU A 29 -22.38 -9.61 5.17
N SER A 30 -23.45 -10.02 5.83
CA SER A 30 -24.80 -9.59 5.45
C SER A 30 -25.00 -8.10 5.77
N GLN A 31 -26.03 -7.48 5.21
CA GLN A 31 -26.38 -6.08 5.55
C GLN A 31 -26.65 -5.91 7.05
N GLY A 32 -27.22 -6.93 7.71
CA GLY A 32 -27.43 -6.92 9.16
C GLY A 32 -26.12 -6.90 9.93
N ASP A 33 -25.12 -7.69 9.51
CA ASP A 33 -23.81 -7.73 10.16
C ASP A 33 -23.04 -6.41 9.97
N LEU A 34 -23.12 -5.82 8.76
CA LEU A 34 -22.53 -4.49 8.50
C LEU A 34 -23.10 -3.43 9.42
N ASN A 35 -24.43 -3.39 9.56
CA ASN A 35 -25.11 -2.45 10.46
C ASN A 35 -24.69 -2.66 11.92
N LEU A 36 -24.64 -3.92 12.38
CA LEU A 36 -24.21 -4.24 13.75
C LEU A 36 -22.76 -3.80 14.03
N LEU A 37 -21.83 -4.00 13.09
CA LEU A 37 -20.45 -3.56 13.24
C LEU A 37 -20.32 -2.03 13.27
N LEU A 38 -21.03 -1.36 12.37
CA LEU A 38 -21.05 0.10 12.34
C LEU A 38 -21.68 0.68 13.60
N ASP A 39 -22.82 0.14 14.03
CA ASP A 39 -23.50 0.55 15.27
C ASP A 39 -22.60 0.35 16.49
N ALA A 40 -21.88 -0.77 16.57
CA ALA A 40 -20.93 -1.01 17.65
C ALA A 40 -19.78 0.01 17.65
N ALA A 41 -19.22 0.34 16.46
CA ALA A 41 -18.17 1.36 16.35
C ALA A 41 -18.69 2.74 16.79
N MET A 42 -19.89 3.12 16.37
CA MET A 42 -20.53 4.37 16.80
C MET A 42 -20.78 4.39 18.31
N GLN A 43 -21.32 3.31 18.87
CA GLN A 43 -21.58 3.19 20.31
C GLN A 43 -20.27 3.29 21.12
N ILE A 44 -19.15 2.71 20.65
CA ILE A 44 -17.85 2.87 21.31
C ILE A 44 -17.48 4.36 21.39
N LEU A 45 -17.65 5.13 20.32
CA LEU A 45 -17.33 6.56 20.33
C LEU A 45 -18.29 7.39 21.17
N GLU A 46 -19.58 7.03 21.22
CA GLU A 46 -20.60 7.75 22.00
C GLU A 46 -20.52 7.48 23.50
N THR A 47 -20.16 6.25 23.91
CA THR A 47 -20.31 5.83 25.32
C THR A 47 -18.99 5.55 26.01
N VAL A 48 -17.98 5.01 25.30
CA VAL A 48 -16.63 4.76 25.84
C VAL A 48 -15.72 5.94 25.61
N GLY A 49 -15.67 6.46 24.37
CA GLY A 49 -14.86 7.62 24.00
C GLY A 49 -13.35 7.36 24.06
N LEU A 50 -12.57 8.45 23.99
CA LEU A 50 -11.11 8.45 23.83
C LEU A 50 -10.40 9.02 25.06
N ALA A 51 -9.31 8.41 25.47
CA ALA A 51 -8.44 8.90 26.53
C ALA A 51 -7.19 9.61 25.99
N GLU A 52 -6.44 10.25 26.89
CA GLU A 52 -5.15 10.89 26.60
C GLU A 52 -5.25 11.99 25.54
N VAL A 53 -6.37 12.72 25.51
CA VAL A 53 -6.60 13.84 24.60
C VAL A 53 -6.06 15.13 25.26
N SER A 54 -5.08 15.78 24.62
CA SER A 54 -4.56 17.07 25.11
C SER A 54 -5.61 18.17 25.03
N SER A 55 -5.45 19.24 25.83
CA SER A 55 -6.38 20.38 25.83
C SER A 55 -6.51 21.02 24.46
N GLU A 56 -5.41 21.22 23.73
CA GLU A 56 -5.41 21.80 22.39
C GLU A 56 -6.29 21.00 21.40
N ILE A 57 -6.22 19.66 21.46
CA ILE A 57 -7.01 18.78 20.61
C ILE A 57 -8.46 18.72 21.09
N SER A 58 -8.68 18.58 22.41
CA SER A 58 -10.03 18.48 22.96
C SER A 58 -10.85 19.77 22.78
N ASP A 59 -10.23 20.94 22.87
CA ASP A 59 -10.92 22.21 22.63
C ASP A 59 -11.47 22.28 21.19
N THR A 60 -10.66 21.91 20.19
CA THR A 60 -11.12 21.82 18.79
C THR A 60 -12.26 20.78 18.63
N MET A 61 -12.15 19.63 19.33
CA MET A 61 -13.20 18.61 19.29
C MET A 61 -14.50 19.08 19.95
N PHE A 62 -14.41 19.80 21.08
CA PHE A 62 -15.59 20.34 21.76
C PHE A 62 -16.30 21.44 20.94
N ASP A 63 -15.54 22.29 20.28
CA ASP A 63 -16.08 23.29 19.37
C ASP A 63 -16.90 22.67 18.21
N ALA A 64 -16.50 21.46 17.80
CA ALA A 64 -17.21 20.67 16.78
C ALA A 64 -18.35 19.80 17.34
N GLY A 65 -18.59 19.77 18.65
CA GLY A 65 -19.70 19.06 19.28
C GLY A 65 -19.33 17.74 19.98
N ALA A 66 -18.05 17.40 20.11
CA ALA A 66 -17.61 16.33 21.01
C ALA A 66 -17.88 16.71 22.46
N GLN A 67 -17.94 15.73 23.36
CA GLN A 67 -18.32 15.93 24.75
C GLN A 67 -17.29 15.31 25.70
N LEU A 68 -17.17 15.88 26.90
CA LEU A 68 -16.38 15.30 27.97
C LEU A 68 -17.27 14.36 28.81
N SER A 69 -16.87 13.09 28.91
CA SER A 69 -17.51 12.09 29.77
C SER A 69 -16.46 11.51 30.73
N GLY A 70 -16.49 11.96 31.96
CA GLY A 70 -15.42 11.66 32.94
C GLY A 70 -14.07 12.22 32.46
N ALA A 71 -13.08 11.36 32.23
CA ALA A 71 -11.77 11.72 31.71
C ALA A 71 -11.61 11.40 30.19
N ARG A 72 -12.70 11.14 29.50
CA ARG A 72 -12.67 10.72 28.09
C ARG A 72 -13.48 11.66 27.21
N VAL A 73 -13.05 11.85 25.98
CA VAL A 73 -13.76 12.61 24.95
C VAL A 73 -14.64 11.64 24.16
N THR A 74 -15.94 11.91 24.14
CA THR A 74 -16.93 11.14 23.37
C THR A 74 -17.37 11.91 22.15
N MET A 75 -17.74 11.20 21.10
CA MET A 75 -18.20 11.78 19.83
C MET A 75 -19.62 11.31 19.53
N PRO A 76 -20.59 12.24 19.43
CA PRO A 76 -21.93 11.89 19.00
C PRO A 76 -21.95 11.31 17.58
N ARG A 77 -22.85 10.36 17.34
CA ARG A 77 -23.00 9.68 16.06
C ARG A 77 -23.17 10.65 14.87
N ASN A 78 -23.97 11.69 15.06
CA ASN A 78 -24.21 12.68 13.99
C ASN A 78 -22.94 13.40 13.56
N LEU A 79 -22.03 13.73 14.47
CA LEU A 79 -20.73 14.34 14.17
C LEU A 79 -19.86 13.39 13.30
N VAL A 80 -19.84 12.10 13.64
CA VAL A 80 -19.09 11.09 12.88
C VAL A 80 -19.67 10.89 11.49
N LEU A 81 -21.00 10.78 11.37
CA LEU A 81 -21.66 10.61 10.07
C LEU A 81 -21.49 11.82 9.18
N GLU A 82 -21.61 13.05 9.72
CA GLU A 82 -21.35 14.29 8.98
C GLU A 82 -19.94 14.32 8.40
N ALA A 83 -18.94 13.96 9.20
CA ALA A 83 -17.55 13.91 8.75
C ALA A 83 -17.31 12.85 7.65
N VAL A 84 -18.01 11.71 7.72
CA VAL A 84 -17.94 10.66 6.69
C VAL A 84 -18.65 11.07 5.41
N ASP A 85 -19.81 11.69 5.52
CA ASP A 85 -20.61 12.13 4.36
C ASP A 85 -19.93 13.27 3.59
N ALA A 86 -19.31 14.20 4.32
CA ALA A 86 -18.63 15.37 3.74
C ALA A 86 -17.29 15.04 3.10
N MET A 87 -16.69 13.88 3.37
CA MET A 87 -15.37 13.58 2.82
C MET A 87 -15.37 13.30 1.32
N PRO A 88 -14.30 13.66 0.59
CA PRO A 88 -14.15 13.30 -0.81
C PRO A 88 -14.25 11.81 -1.03
N LYS A 89 -15.14 11.36 -1.92
CA LYS A 89 -15.33 9.92 -2.25
C LYS A 89 -14.23 9.38 -3.16
N THR A 90 -13.45 10.28 -3.77
CA THR A 90 -12.27 9.95 -4.56
C THR A 90 -11.15 10.92 -4.21
N VAL A 91 -9.97 10.40 -3.96
CA VAL A 91 -8.76 11.17 -3.62
C VAL A 91 -7.72 10.95 -4.71
N LEU A 92 -7.22 12.04 -5.30
CA LEU A 92 -6.07 11.97 -6.20
C LEU A 92 -4.79 11.82 -5.37
N LEU A 93 -4.10 10.70 -5.53
CA LEU A 93 -2.71 10.50 -5.13
C LEU A 93 -1.86 10.50 -6.38
N ALA A 94 -1.33 11.67 -6.74
CA ALA A 94 -0.56 11.84 -7.97
C ALA A 94 0.82 11.17 -7.88
N GLY A 95 1.33 10.70 -9.01
CA GLY A 95 2.76 10.44 -9.16
C GLY A 95 3.51 11.73 -9.45
N GLN A 96 4.84 11.73 -9.35
CA GLN A 96 5.66 12.83 -9.84
C GLN A 96 5.58 12.94 -11.38
N VAL A 97 5.20 11.84 -12.03
CA VAL A 97 4.86 11.77 -13.46
C VAL A 97 3.41 11.31 -13.57
N ALA A 98 2.64 11.93 -14.45
CA ALA A 98 1.18 11.72 -14.57
C ALA A 98 0.77 10.28 -14.87
N ASP A 99 1.64 9.50 -15.52
CA ASP A 99 1.40 8.07 -15.81
C ASP A 99 1.21 7.22 -14.53
N PHE A 100 1.61 7.75 -13.38
CA PHE A 100 1.50 7.10 -12.07
C PHE A 100 0.43 7.70 -11.17
N ASP A 101 -0.49 8.50 -11.72
CA ASP A 101 -1.59 9.07 -10.95
C ASP A 101 -2.58 7.98 -10.52
N MET A 102 -3.03 8.04 -9.27
CA MET A 102 -3.99 7.12 -8.69
C MET A 102 -5.24 7.87 -8.25
N GLN A 103 -6.41 7.43 -8.72
CA GLN A 103 -7.71 7.90 -8.25
C GLN A 103 -8.22 6.92 -7.19
N VAL A 104 -7.97 7.22 -5.93
CA VAL A 104 -8.26 6.33 -4.79
C VAL A 104 -9.71 6.51 -4.35
N GLY A 105 -10.50 5.45 -4.44
CA GLY A 105 -11.93 5.44 -4.11
C GLY A 105 -12.73 4.55 -5.05
N GLY A 106 -14.00 4.38 -4.77
CA GLY A 106 -14.88 3.48 -5.52
C GLY A 106 -14.31 2.06 -5.60
N GLN A 107 -14.24 1.51 -6.80
CA GLN A 107 -13.72 0.15 -7.04
C GLN A 107 -12.23 0.13 -7.45
N ASN A 108 -11.54 1.26 -7.50
CA ASN A 108 -10.14 1.30 -7.89
C ASN A 108 -9.24 0.66 -6.83
N VAL A 109 -8.28 -0.15 -7.28
CA VAL A 109 -7.33 -0.87 -6.40
C VAL A 109 -5.90 -0.59 -6.83
N TYR A 110 -5.05 -0.27 -5.87
CA TYR A 110 -3.61 -0.03 -6.06
C TYR A 110 -2.81 -0.77 -5.00
N LEU A 111 -1.67 -1.33 -5.39
CA LEU A 111 -0.82 -2.16 -4.55
C LEU A 111 0.54 -1.47 -4.35
N GLY A 112 1.04 -1.47 -3.12
CA GLY A 112 2.30 -0.79 -2.84
C GLY A 112 3.13 -1.43 -1.75
N THR A 113 4.26 -0.81 -1.49
CA THR A 113 5.19 -1.19 -0.43
C THR A 113 4.73 -0.67 0.95
N GLY A 114 5.59 -0.76 1.95
CA GLY A 114 5.37 -0.22 3.30
C GLY A 114 6.00 -1.10 4.37
N GLY A 115 5.65 -0.83 5.61
CA GLY A 115 6.09 -1.61 6.78
C GLY A 115 7.04 -0.84 7.69
N ALA A 116 7.83 0.09 7.16
CA ALA A 116 8.83 0.83 7.94
C ALA A 116 9.66 -0.11 8.84
N ALA A 117 10.11 -1.23 8.26
CA ALA A 117 10.84 -2.27 8.97
C ALA A 117 12.20 -1.76 9.49
N PRO A 118 12.64 -2.15 10.71
CA PRO A 118 13.95 -1.77 11.22
C PRO A 118 15.11 -2.51 10.56
N MET A 119 14.82 -3.63 9.88
CA MET A 119 15.80 -4.51 9.29
C MET A 119 15.59 -4.67 7.79
N ILE A 120 16.68 -4.94 7.07
CA ILE A 120 16.66 -5.29 5.66
C ILE A 120 17.43 -6.57 5.43
N GLN A 121 16.95 -7.41 4.51
CA GLN A 121 17.67 -8.61 4.07
C GLN A 121 18.75 -8.21 3.07
N ASP A 122 20.00 -8.54 3.39
CA ASP A 122 21.14 -8.27 2.51
C ASP A 122 21.08 -9.13 1.23
N LEU A 123 21.28 -8.51 0.07
CA LEU A 123 21.20 -9.20 -1.23
C LEU A 123 22.38 -10.18 -1.47
N THR A 124 23.42 -10.15 -0.64
CA THR A 124 24.60 -10.98 -0.82
C THR A 124 24.61 -12.17 0.13
N THR A 125 24.35 -11.92 1.43
CA THR A 125 24.40 -12.95 2.47
C THR A 125 23.04 -13.56 2.76
N ALA A 126 21.94 -12.89 2.39
CA ALA A 126 20.57 -13.17 2.77
C ALA A 126 20.29 -13.06 4.28
N ASP A 127 21.23 -12.53 5.07
CA ASP A 127 21.04 -12.22 6.47
C ASP A 127 20.29 -10.92 6.67
N TYR A 128 19.64 -10.74 7.81
CA TYR A 128 19.03 -9.48 8.19
C TYR A 128 20.02 -8.60 8.95
N ARG A 129 20.11 -7.33 8.53
CA ARG A 129 20.88 -6.27 9.20
C ARG A 129 20.02 -5.04 9.44
N ALA A 130 20.50 -4.12 10.29
CA ALA A 130 19.87 -2.81 10.43
C ALA A 130 19.81 -2.11 9.06
N ALA A 131 18.67 -1.49 8.77
CA ALA A 131 18.47 -0.78 7.53
C ALA A 131 19.11 0.62 7.59
N GLU A 132 19.64 1.10 6.48
CA GLU A 132 20.27 2.39 6.30
C GLU A 132 19.48 3.25 5.28
N LEU A 133 19.78 4.54 5.20
CA LEU A 133 19.14 5.45 4.24
C LEU A 133 19.33 4.99 2.79
N ARG A 134 20.50 4.42 2.50
CA ARG A 134 20.79 3.85 1.18
C ARG A 134 19.82 2.73 0.82
N ASP A 135 19.47 1.88 1.76
CA ASP A 135 18.53 0.78 1.54
C ASP A 135 17.13 1.29 1.20
N LEU A 136 16.70 2.38 1.85
CA LEU A 136 15.41 3.01 1.55
C LEU A 136 15.39 3.56 0.11
N TYR A 137 16.47 4.23 -0.31
CA TYR A 137 16.62 4.71 -1.68
C TYR A 137 16.60 3.56 -2.70
N ASP A 138 17.31 2.49 -2.42
CA ASP A 138 17.37 1.32 -3.29
C ASP A 138 16.02 0.57 -3.34
N ALA A 139 15.29 0.49 -2.21
CA ALA A 139 13.92 -0.02 -2.16
C ALA A 139 12.96 0.81 -3.03
N ALA A 140 13.07 2.13 -2.99
CA ALA A 140 12.28 3.01 -3.84
C ALA A 140 12.58 2.79 -5.33
N ARG A 141 13.86 2.57 -5.70
CA ARG A 141 14.27 2.24 -7.08
C ARG A 141 13.72 0.90 -7.54
N ILE A 142 13.74 -0.13 -6.68
CA ILE A 142 13.14 -1.43 -6.99
C ILE A 142 11.63 -1.25 -7.22
N ALA A 143 10.92 -0.60 -6.31
CA ALA A 143 9.48 -0.36 -6.44
C ALA A 143 9.12 0.42 -7.70
N HIS A 144 9.93 1.42 -8.09
CA HIS A 144 9.74 2.16 -9.33
C HIS A 144 9.79 1.25 -10.56
N ASN A 145 10.73 0.31 -10.59
CA ASN A 145 10.94 -0.59 -11.72
C ASN A 145 10.03 -1.83 -11.72
N CYS A 146 9.28 -2.07 -10.64
CA CYS A 146 8.30 -3.14 -10.52
C CYS A 146 6.94 -2.69 -11.06
N ARG A 147 6.46 -3.32 -12.14
CA ARG A 147 5.25 -2.89 -12.87
C ARG A 147 3.96 -3.00 -12.07
N HIS A 148 3.86 -3.97 -11.16
CA HIS A 148 2.66 -4.25 -10.37
C HIS A 148 2.71 -3.63 -8.98
N ILE A 149 3.69 -2.78 -8.69
CA ILE A 149 3.75 -1.93 -7.52
C ILE A 149 3.36 -0.53 -7.96
N ASP A 150 2.24 0.00 -7.46
CA ASP A 150 1.66 1.26 -7.92
C ASP A 150 2.18 2.49 -7.16
N PHE A 151 2.54 2.33 -5.89
CA PHE A 151 3.06 3.39 -5.02
C PHE A 151 4.19 2.89 -4.13
N PHE A 152 5.02 3.81 -3.67
CA PHE A 152 6.08 3.53 -2.72
C PHE A 152 5.72 4.11 -1.35
N ALA A 153 5.45 3.25 -0.37
CA ALA A 153 5.41 3.64 1.03
C ALA A 153 6.71 3.25 1.72
N ARG A 154 7.18 4.04 2.69
CA ARG A 154 8.42 3.82 3.43
C ARG A 154 8.54 2.36 3.88
N SER A 155 9.48 1.63 3.27
CA SER A 155 9.65 0.19 3.51
C SER A 155 10.56 -0.12 4.69
N VAL A 156 11.55 0.74 4.93
CA VAL A 156 12.51 0.60 6.04
C VAL A 156 12.70 1.92 6.77
N VAL A 157 13.17 1.83 8.02
CA VAL A 157 13.63 2.98 8.82
C VAL A 157 15.15 3.03 8.75
N ALA A 158 15.70 4.15 8.27
CA ALA A 158 17.14 4.39 8.25
C ALA A 158 17.67 4.50 9.70
N ARG A 159 18.48 3.51 10.10
CA ARG A 159 19.03 3.41 11.46
C ARG A 159 20.41 4.07 11.61
N ASP A 160 20.93 4.59 10.52
CA ASP A 160 22.17 5.36 10.42
C ASP A 160 21.96 6.88 10.62
N ILE A 161 20.73 7.32 10.92
CA ILE A 161 20.37 8.72 11.20
C ILE A 161 19.65 8.79 12.55
N ASP A 162 20.31 9.39 13.55
CA ASP A 162 19.76 9.50 14.91
C ASP A 162 18.86 10.73 15.12
N ASP A 163 19.12 11.82 14.41
CA ASP A 163 18.33 13.05 14.51
C ASP A 163 16.97 12.91 13.82
N PRO A 164 15.83 13.05 14.56
CA PRO A 164 14.51 12.82 13.99
C PRO A 164 14.13 13.76 12.85
N LEU A 165 14.50 15.05 12.92
CA LEU A 165 14.22 16.01 11.85
C LEU A 165 14.98 15.64 10.57
N LYS A 166 16.26 15.30 10.72
CA LYS A 166 17.09 14.85 9.61
C LYS A 166 16.58 13.52 9.04
N LEU A 167 16.10 12.60 9.90
CA LEU A 167 15.53 11.32 9.48
C LEU A 167 14.29 11.50 8.62
N ASP A 168 13.32 12.35 9.04
CA ASP A 168 12.09 12.60 8.30
C ASP A 168 12.39 13.25 6.93
N ARG A 169 13.31 14.22 6.89
CA ARG A 169 13.74 14.88 5.65
C ARG A 169 14.49 13.91 4.73
N ALA A 170 15.44 13.13 5.26
CA ALA A 170 16.23 12.15 4.50
C ALA A 170 15.34 11.04 3.94
N THR A 171 14.39 10.54 4.75
CA THR A 171 13.39 9.56 4.32
C THR A 171 12.57 10.06 3.13
N THR A 172 12.10 11.30 3.21
CA THR A 172 11.34 11.95 2.14
C THR A 172 12.20 12.09 0.87
N ALA A 173 13.41 12.60 1.01
CA ALA A 173 14.33 12.79 -0.10
C ALA A 173 14.69 11.46 -0.79
N ALA A 174 15.09 10.44 -0.03
CA ALA A 174 15.45 9.13 -0.57
C ALA A 174 14.29 8.49 -1.34
N SER A 175 13.08 8.58 -0.80
CA SER A 175 11.87 8.03 -1.42
C SER A 175 11.53 8.74 -2.73
N LEU A 176 11.54 10.08 -2.74
CA LEU A 176 11.24 10.90 -3.93
C LEU A 176 12.32 10.78 -5.00
N MET A 177 13.60 10.66 -4.63
CA MET A 177 14.70 10.46 -5.57
C MET A 177 14.67 9.07 -6.23
N GLY A 178 14.24 8.05 -5.49
CA GLY A 178 14.23 6.66 -5.96
C GLY A 178 13.02 6.28 -6.79
N CYS A 179 11.89 6.97 -6.63
CA CYS A 179 10.60 6.56 -7.20
C CYS A 179 9.79 7.73 -7.73
N ALA A 180 9.36 7.67 -8.99
CA ALA A 180 8.49 8.66 -9.62
C ALA A 180 6.98 8.40 -9.39
N LYS A 181 6.62 7.26 -8.80
CA LYS A 181 5.26 6.93 -8.38
C LYS A 181 4.88 7.76 -7.16
N HIS A 182 3.62 7.69 -6.73
CA HIS A 182 3.21 8.31 -5.48
C HIS A 182 4.02 7.79 -4.29
N VAL A 183 4.43 8.69 -3.40
CA VAL A 183 5.27 8.38 -2.23
C VAL A 183 4.48 8.60 -0.95
N MET A 184 4.55 7.64 -0.02
CA MET A 184 3.96 7.73 1.31
C MET A 184 5.06 7.68 2.37
N VAL A 185 5.19 8.74 3.14
CA VAL A 185 6.16 8.83 4.26
C VAL A 185 5.46 9.10 5.58
N GLN A 186 6.21 9.31 6.62
CA GLN A 186 5.74 9.69 7.96
C GLN A 186 6.53 10.92 8.41
N ALA A 187 5.92 11.72 9.27
CA ALA A 187 6.60 12.74 10.05
C ALA A 187 6.46 12.36 11.53
N SER A 188 7.53 12.50 12.28
CA SER A 188 7.58 12.16 13.71
C SER A 188 7.14 13.31 14.61
N ASP A 189 7.13 14.55 14.07
CA ASP A 189 6.80 15.79 14.78
C ASP A 189 6.10 16.76 13.83
N ALA A 190 5.12 17.51 14.33
CA ALA A 190 4.39 18.51 13.54
C ALA A 190 5.31 19.61 12.98
N ALA A 191 6.37 19.97 13.70
CA ALA A 191 7.36 20.96 13.26
C ALA A 191 8.14 20.50 12.01
N HIS A 192 8.24 19.19 11.75
CA HIS A 192 8.95 18.65 10.60
C HIS A 192 8.16 18.75 9.29
N VAL A 193 6.82 18.80 9.38
CA VAL A 193 5.92 18.75 8.21
C VAL A 193 6.15 19.92 7.26
N GLY A 194 6.44 21.13 7.78
CA GLY A 194 6.74 22.29 6.96
C GLY A 194 7.97 22.08 6.05
N GLY A 195 9.02 21.43 6.54
CA GLY A 195 10.20 21.11 5.75
C GLY A 195 9.92 20.06 4.66
N ILE A 196 9.06 19.08 4.95
CA ILE A 196 8.60 18.11 3.96
C ILE A 196 7.76 18.81 2.87
N ALA A 197 6.82 19.68 3.27
CA ALA A 197 5.98 20.44 2.34
C ALA A 197 6.82 21.33 1.42
N GLN A 198 7.80 22.05 1.99
CA GLN A 198 8.68 22.93 1.20
C GLN A 198 9.45 22.16 0.13
N LEU A 199 9.99 20.98 0.48
CA LEU A 199 10.66 20.11 -0.51
C LEU A 199 9.69 19.69 -1.63
N CYS A 200 8.45 19.36 -1.29
CA CYS A 200 7.44 19.03 -2.30
C CYS A 200 7.07 20.23 -3.17
N TYR A 201 6.97 21.42 -2.60
CA TYR A 201 6.71 22.66 -3.35
C TYR A 201 7.84 23.00 -4.31
N ASP A 202 9.09 22.85 -3.87
CA ASP A 202 10.28 23.07 -4.70
C ASP A 202 10.29 22.09 -5.90
N ILE A 203 9.96 20.83 -5.68
CA ILE A 203 9.86 19.80 -6.73
C ILE A 203 8.71 20.11 -7.70
N ALA A 204 7.54 20.50 -7.18
CA ALA A 204 6.35 20.78 -7.97
C ALA A 204 6.42 22.11 -8.76
N GLY A 205 7.32 23.01 -8.37
CA GLY A 205 7.39 24.37 -8.91
C GLY A 205 6.47 25.38 -8.22
N GLY A 206 5.98 25.06 -7.02
CA GLY A 206 5.19 25.93 -6.15
C GLY A 206 4.12 25.19 -5.35
N GLU A 207 3.59 25.86 -4.33
CA GLU A 207 2.56 25.31 -3.45
C GLU A 207 1.27 24.95 -4.22
N ASP A 208 0.76 25.83 -5.05
CA ASP A 208 -0.47 25.58 -5.83
C ASP A 208 -0.32 24.37 -6.76
N ALA A 209 0.84 24.22 -7.37
CA ALA A 209 1.13 23.08 -8.24
C ALA A 209 1.15 21.75 -7.46
N PHE A 210 1.72 21.74 -6.25
CA PHE A 210 1.70 20.57 -5.38
C PHE A 210 0.28 20.26 -4.89
N ARG A 211 -0.47 21.26 -4.42
CA ARG A 211 -1.85 21.07 -3.94
C ARG A 211 -2.78 20.53 -5.02
N ALA A 212 -2.59 20.95 -6.27
CA ALA A 212 -3.36 20.44 -7.41
C ALA A 212 -3.01 18.97 -7.75
N ARG A 213 -1.77 18.55 -7.52
CA ARG A 213 -1.28 17.19 -7.80
C ARG A 213 -0.31 16.71 -6.72
N PRO A 214 -0.81 16.32 -5.54
CA PRO A 214 0.04 15.89 -4.43
C PRO A 214 0.64 14.51 -4.72
N PHE A 215 1.95 14.47 -4.97
CA PHE A 215 2.70 13.24 -5.24
C PHE A 215 3.30 12.60 -3.97
N LEU A 216 3.01 13.20 -2.83
CA LEU A 216 3.39 12.71 -1.51
C LEU A 216 2.18 12.79 -0.57
N SER A 217 2.03 11.79 0.30
CA SER A 217 1.06 11.76 1.40
C SER A 217 1.71 11.27 2.69
N LEU A 218 1.09 11.57 3.84
CA LEU A 218 1.57 11.13 5.15
C LEU A 218 0.75 9.95 5.68
N ASN A 219 1.45 8.87 6.05
CA ASN A 219 0.91 7.74 6.80
C ASN A 219 1.00 8.03 8.30
N ILE A 220 -0.13 8.19 8.97
CA ILE A 220 -0.16 8.65 10.36
C ILE A 220 -0.96 7.68 11.23
N ASN A 221 -0.30 7.09 12.23
CA ASN A 221 -0.95 6.33 13.28
C ASN A 221 -1.39 7.30 14.38
N HIS A 222 -2.65 7.73 14.35
CA HIS A 222 -3.17 8.78 15.23
C HIS A 222 -3.75 8.26 16.55
N ALA A 223 -3.92 6.95 16.68
CA ALA A 223 -4.40 6.32 17.90
C ALA A 223 -3.41 5.29 18.45
N VAL A 224 -3.41 5.14 19.76
CA VAL A 224 -2.71 4.10 20.52
C VAL A 224 -3.78 3.19 21.13
N PRO A 225 -4.16 2.09 20.46
CA PRO A 225 -5.16 1.17 20.98
C PRO A 225 -4.83 0.63 22.39
N PRO A 226 -5.81 0.45 23.28
CA PRO A 226 -7.24 0.69 23.05
C PRO A 226 -7.67 2.14 23.34
N LEU A 227 -8.28 2.79 22.38
CA LEU A 227 -9.05 4.04 22.53
C LEU A 227 -8.29 5.20 23.24
N ARG A 228 -7.01 5.41 22.85
CA ARG A 228 -6.20 6.54 23.27
C ARG A 228 -5.70 7.31 22.05
N LEU A 229 -5.56 8.62 22.12
CA LEU A 229 -4.98 9.41 21.05
C LEU A 229 -3.47 9.57 21.21
N HIS A 230 -2.77 9.62 20.08
CA HIS A 230 -1.38 10.06 20.03
C HIS A 230 -1.35 11.54 19.65
N ASN A 231 -1.27 12.42 20.65
CA ASN A 231 -1.44 13.87 20.47
C ASN A 231 -0.51 14.45 19.39
N GLU A 232 0.78 14.08 19.39
CA GLU A 232 1.72 14.55 18.37
C GLU A 232 1.27 14.14 16.96
N SER A 233 0.81 12.90 16.76
CA SER A 233 0.28 12.46 15.46
C SER A 233 -0.97 13.24 15.03
N MET A 234 -1.82 13.66 15.97
CA MET A 234 -2.97 14.52 15.67
C MET A 234 -2.52 15.89 15.18
N LEU A 235 -1.47 16.46 15.79
CA LEU A 235 -0.87 17.73 15.37
C LEU A 235 -0.14 17.60 14.04
N VAL A 236 0.52 16.49 13.78
CA VAL A 236 1.09 16.16 12.45
C VAL A 236 0.00 16.14 11.38
N MET A 237 -1.16 15.48 11.66
CA MET A 237 -2.30 15.48 10.73
C MET A 237 -2.82 16.89 10.46
N GLN A 238 -3.02 17.68 11.51
CA GLN A 238 -3.47 19.07 11.39
C GLN A 238 -2.52 19.90 10.53
N THR A 239 -1.23 19.75 10.76
CA THR A 239 -0.20 20.51 10.02
C THR A 239 -0.13 20.03 8.56
N ALA A 240 -0.21 18.72 8.31
CA ALA A 240 -0.25 18.17 6.96
C ALA A 240 -1.42 18.73 6.14
N VAL A 241 -2.62 18.77 6.73
CA VAL A 241 -3.81 19.35 6.09
C VAL A 241 -3.60 20.82 5.75
N LYS A 242 -3.04 21.62 6.65
CA LYS A 242 -2.72 23.04 6.41
C LYS A 242 -1.77 23.24 5.22
N PHE A 243 -0.82 22.33 5.02
CA PHE A 243 0.11 22.32 3.88
C PHE A 243 -0.43 21.61 2.63
N GLY A 244 -1.69 21.14 2.63
CA GLY A 244 -2.31 20.47 1.48
C GLY A 244 -1.74 19.08 1.18
N ILE A 245 -1.15 18.42 2.18
CA ILE A 245 -0.64 17.05 2.08
C ILE A 245 -1.77 16.07 2.42
N PRO A 246 -2.14 15.12 1.53
CA PRO A 246 -3.10 14.08 1.84
C PRO A 246 -2.67 13.24 3.04
N VAL A 247 -3.61 12.84 3.90
CA VAL A 247 -3.32 12.07 5.11
C VAL A 247 -4.01 10.71 5.10
N HIS A 248 -3.31 9.68 5.58
CA HIS A 248 -3.85 8.37 5.86
C HIS A 248 -4.08 8.24 7.36
N CYS A 249 -5.34 8.10 7.76
CA CYS A 249 -5.78 7.98 9.14
C CYS A 249 -5.66 6.53 9.60
N ASN A 250 -4.46 6.12 10.01
CA ASN A 250 -4.17 4.73 10.33
C ASN A 250 -4.35 4.43 11.82
N VAL A 251 -4.82 3.21 12.09
CA VAL A 251 -4.89 2.64 13.44
C VAL A 251 -4.37 1.22 13.41
N PHE A 252 -3.39 0.93 14.23
CA PHE A 252 -2.75 -0.37 14.33
C PHE A 252 -3.13 -1.05 15.65
N GLY A 253 -4.16 -1.89 15.64
CA GLY A 253 -4.64 -2.65 16.79
C GLY A 253 -4.22 -4.12 16.70
N GLN A 254 -3.79 -4.71 17.83
CA GLN A 254 -3.42 -6.12 17.92
C GLN A 254 -4.57 -6.92 18.53
N VAL A 255 -5.15 -7.82 17.74
CA VAL A 255 -6.25 -8.69 18.18
C VAL A 255 -5.79 -9.60 19.32
N GLY A 256 -6.50 -9.56 20.44
CA GLY A 256 -6.17 -10.29 21.65
C GLY A 256 -5.18 -9.60 22.59
N ALA A 257 -4.61 -8.44 22.19
CA ALA A 257 -3.67 -7.67 23.01
C ALA A 257 -4.15 -6.23 23.24
N SER A 258 -4.26 -5.41 22.19
CA SER A 258 -4.75 -4.04 22.27
C SER A 258 -6.15 -3.84 21.68
N SER A 259 -6.78 -4.93 21.24
CA SER A 259 -8.20 -5.01 20.87
C SER A 259 -8.78 -6.36 21.32
N PRO A 260 -10.12 -6.50 21.36
CA PRO A 260 -10.74 -7.77 21.75
C PRO A 260 -10.22 -8.96 20.95
N VAL A 261 -10.20 -10.15 21.57
CA VAL A 261 -9.80 -11.40 20.88
C VAL A 261 -10.83 -11.86 19.84
N THR A 262 -12.09 -11.42 19.97
CA THR A 262 -13.11 -11.69 18.95
C THR A 262 -12.88 -10.79 17.74
N LEU A 263 -12.84 -11.36 16.54
CA LEU A 263 -12.59 -10.59 15.31
C LEU A 263 -13.63 -9.48 15.10
N ALA A 264 -14.90 -9.73 15.41
CA ALA A 264 -15.96 -8.72 15.31
C ALA A 264 -15.74 -7.54 16.27
N GLY A 265 -15.37 -7.82 17.54
CA GLY A 265 -15.06 -6.79 18.53
C GLY A 265 -13.80 -5.99 18.14
N ALA A 266 -12.76 -6.65 17.65
CA ALA A 266 -11.55 -5.99 17.16
C ALA A 266 -11.86 -5.12 15.92
N ALA A 267 -12.68 -5.60 15.00
CA ALA A 267 -13.12 -4.82 13.84
C ALA A 267 -13.90 -3.56 14.27
N ALA A 268 -14.86 -3.69 15.19
CA ALA A 268 -15.65 -2.58 15.69
C ALA A 268 -14.77 -1.52 16.38
N GLN A 269 -13.83 -1.93 17.25
CA GLN A 269 -12.90 -1.01 17.92
C GLN A 269 -11.98 -0.32 16.89
N THR A 270 -11.38 -1.08 15.97
CA THR A 270 -10.47 -0.50 14.95
C THR A 270 -11.21 0.47 14.04
N LEU A 271 -12.47 0.18 13.67
CA LEU A 271 -13.32 1.11 12.93
C LEU A 271 -13.59 2.38 13.73
N ALA A 272 -13.99 2.27 15.02
CA ALA A 272 -14.21 3.41 15.88
C ALA A 272 -12.98 4.33 15.94
N GLU A 273 -11.82 3.76 16.22
CA GLU A 273 -10.56 4.50 16.28
C GLU A 273 -10.18 5.13 14.93
N THR A 274 -10.45 4.44 13.80
CA THR A 274 -10.16 4.98 12.45
C THR A 274 -11.07 6.16 12.13
N LEU A 275 -12.35 6.08 12.47
CA LEU A 275 -13.32 7.15 12.26
C LEU A 275 -12.93 8.44 12.97
N VAL A 276 -12.29 8.36 14.16
CA VAL A 276 -11.77 9.55 14.87
C VAL A 276 -10.79 10.34 14.03
N GLY A 277 -9.87 9.68 13.33
CA GLY A 277 -8.93 10.38 12.45
C GLY A 277 -9.63 11.09 11.27
N LEU A 278 -10.68 10.47 10.71
CA LEU A 278 -11.48 11.09 9.65
C LEU A 278 -12.25 12.31 10.16
N VAL A 279 -12.82 12.22 11.35
CA VAL A 279 -13.50 13.33 12.04
C VAL A 279 -12.51 14.45 12.34
N TRP A 280 -11.32 14.14 12.85
CA TRP A 280 -10.29 15.14 13.12
C TRP A 280 -9.91 15.95 11.87
N VAL A 281 -9.66 15.27 10.75
CA VAL A 281 -9.35 15.97 9.49
C VAL A 281 -10.53 16.82 9.02
N HIS A 282 -11.77 16.33 9.18
CA HIS A 282 -12.98 17.09 8.85
C HIS A 282 -13.11 18.39 9.66
N MET A 283 -12.78 18.35 10.95
CA MET A 283 -12.81 19.54 11.81
C MET A 283 -11.81 20.61 11.37
N ILE A 284 -10.69 20.21 10.76
CA ILE A 284 -9.65 21.13 10.29
C ILE A 284 -10.02 21.69 8.92
N ASP A 285 -10.36 20.81 7.98
CA ASP A 285 -10.80 21.15 6.62
C ASP A 285 -11.70 20.01 6.07
N PRO A 286 -13.01 20.24 5.93
CA PRO A 286 -13.94 19.23 5.39
C PRO A 286 -13.57 18.72 3.99
N ALA A 287 -12.89 19.55 3.17
CA ALA A 287 -12.48 19.19 1.81
C ALA A 287 -11.11 18.49 1.73
N ALA A 288 -10.36 18.44 2.83
CA ALA A 288 -9.02 17.85 2.83
C ALA A 288 -9.03 16.37 2.41
N PRO A 289 -8.10 15.96 1.51
CA PRO A 289 -7.99 14.59 1.07
C PRO A 289 -7.51 13.69 2.22
N ARG A 290 -8.33 12.68 2.55
CA ARG A 290 -8.07 11.74 3.64
C ARG A 290 -8.49 10.32 3.26
N ILE A 291 -7.78 9.33 3.81
CA ILE A 291 -7.97 7.92 3.52
C ILE A 291 -8.04 7.15 4.84
N ALA A 292 -9.08 6.34 5.02
CA ALA A 292 -9.23 5.47 6.18
C ALA A 292 -8.19 4.34 6.15
N GLY A 293 -7.56 4.06 7.29
CA GLY A 293 -6.52 3.05 7.38
C GLY A 293 -6.66 2.12 8.58
N PRO A 294 -7.75 1.33 8.70
CA PRO A 294 -7.86 0.35 9.77
C PRO A 294 -6.81 -0.75 9.61
N ARG A 295 -6.18 -1.16 10.71
CA ARG A 295 -5.15 -2.20 10.77
C ARG A 295 -5.48 -3.17 11.92
N PRO A 296 -6.53 -4.02 11.82
CA PRO A 296 -6.81 -5.05 12.82
C PRO A 296 -5.80 -6.20 12.63
N MET A 297 -4.66 -6.13 13.32
CA MET A 297 -3.55 -7.07 13.14
C MET A 297 -3.70 -8.29 14.04
N ILE A 298 -3.57 -9.46 13.45
CA ILE A 298 -3.60 -10.73 14.18
C ILE A 298 -2.25 -10.99 14.85
N THR A 299 -2.32 -11.36 16.12
CA THR A 299 -1.16 -11.80 16.90
C THR A 299 -1.26 -13.29 17.17
N ASP A 300 -0.21 -14.05 16.94
CA ASP A 300 -0.12 -15.42 17.45
C ASP A 300 -0.01 -15.37 18.97
N LEU A 301 -1.09 -15.70 19.66
CA LEU A 301 -1.19 -15.60 21.12
C LEU A 301 -0.25 -16.55 21.88
N ARG A 302 0.40 -17.52 21.18
CA ARG A 302 1.38 -18.44 21.76
C ARG A 302 2.78 -17.82 21.78
N THR A 303 3.10 -16.99 20.79
CA THR A 303 4.46 -16.45 20.60
C THR A 303 4.54 -14.94 20.74
N GLY A 304 3.41 -14.23 20.64
CA GLY A 304 3.35 -12.78 20.57
C GLY A 304 3.73 -12.18 19.21
N GLY A 305 4.09 -13.01 18.23
CA GLY A 305 4.46 -12.58 16.88
C GLY A 305 3.25 -12.17 16.04
N LEU A 306 3.43 -11.22 15.13
CA LEU A 306 2.39 -10.84 14.18
C LEU A 306 2.17 -11.94 13.14
N ALA A 307 0.91 -12.34 12.96
CA ALA A 307 0.47 -13.35 12.01
C ALA A 307 -0.24 -12.69 10.81
N GLY A 308 0.43 -11.75 10.16
CA GLY A 308 -0.14 -10.89 9.11
C GLY A 308 -0.57 -11.61 7.83
N GLY A 309 -0.09 -12.83 7.59
CA GLY A 309 -0.50 -13.69 6.48
C GLY A 309 -1.52 -14.76 6.83
N SER A 310 -2.10 -14.74 8.03
CA SER A 310 -3.07 -15.75 8.48
C SER A 310 -4.46 -15.60 7.85
N GLY A 311 -5.25 -16.67 7.91
CA GLY A 311 -6.65 -16.65 7.47
C GLY A 311 -7.51 -15.70 8.31
N GLU A 312 -7.24 -15.60 9.61
CA GLU A 312 -7.90 -14.67 10.53
C GLU A 312 -7.60 -13.22 10.17
N GLN A 313 -6.37 -12.92 9.73
CA GLN A 313 -6.01 -11.59 9.21
C GLN A 313 -6.85 -11.25 7.98
N ALA A 314 -6.99 -12.18 7.04
CA ALA A 314 -7.80 -11.97 5.85
C ALA A 314 -9.28 -11.73 6.20
N GLN A 315 -9.82 -12.42 7.22
CA GLN A 315 -11.18 -12.20 7.72
C GLN A 315 -11.32 -10.82 8.39
N ALA A 316 -10.45 -10.46 9.31
CA ALA A 316 -10.49 -9.18 10.02
C ALA A 316 -10.41 -8.00 9.03
N ASN A 317 -9.49 -8.08 8.06
CA ASN A 317 -9.39 -7.09 6.98
C ASN A 317 -10.67 -6.99 6.16
N SER A 318 -11.27 -8.13 5.78
CA SER A 318 -12.48 -8.15 4.98
C SER A 318 -13.67 -7.49 5.69
N MET A 319 -13.79 -7.66 7.01
CA MET A 319 -14.88 -7.04 7.79
C MET A 319 -14.77 -5.51 7.79
N VAL A 320 -13.61 -4.95 8.13
CA VAL A 320 -13.44 -3.49 8.18
C VAL A 320 -13.53 -2.85 6.79
N LEU A 321 -13.03 -3.52 5.76
CA LEU A 321 -13.10 -3.04 4.38
C LEU A 321 -14.54 -3.01 3.85
N GLN A 322 -15.36 -4.03 4.15
CA GLN A 322 -16.76 -4.05 3.72
C GLN A 322 -17.58 -2.95 4.37
N VAL A 323 -17.32 -2.61 5.65
CA VAL A 323 -17.98 -1.47 6.32
C VAL A 323 -17.56 -0.16 5.67
N LEU A 324 -16.26 0.07 5.40
CA LEU A 324 -15.79 1.30 4.77
C LEU A 324 -16.30 1.45 3.33
N ARG A 325 -16.36 0.35 2.57
CA ARG A 325 -16.97 0.34 1.24
C ARG A 325 -18.47 0.66 1.30
N HIS A 326 -19.19 0.15 2.30
CA HIS A 326 -20.60 0.48 2.51
C HIS A 326 -20.83 1.96 2.78
N LEU A 327 -19.86 2.62 3.46
CA LEU A 327 -19.85 4.06 3.72
C LEU A 327 -19.29 4.89 2.53
N ASP A 328 -18.89 4.24 1.44
CA ASP A 328 -18.20 4.87 0.30
C ASP A 328 -16.99 5.71 0.73
N VAL A 329 -16.16 5.13 1.60
CA VAL A 329 -14.97 5.77 2.18
C VAL A 329 -13.72 5.22 1.52
N PRO A 330 -12.86 6.07 0.88
CA PRO A 330 -11.55 5.65 0.39
C PRO A 330 -10.71 5.05 1.51
N CYS A 331 -10.18 3.84 1.28
CA CYS A 331 -9.55 3.08 2.34
C CYS A 331 -8.25 2.39 1.93
N SER A 332 -7.41 2.15 2.93
CA SER A 332 -6.16 1.40 2.81
C SER A 332 -6.09 0.30 3.86
N ILE A 333 -5.40 -0.80 3.55
CA ILE A 333 -5.24 -1.95 4.43
C ILE A 333 -3.83 -2.55 4.33
N ILE A 334 -3.37 -3.22 5.39
CA ILE A 334 -2.18 -4.08 5.35
C ILE A 334 -2.61 -5.49 4.97
N ALA A 335 -2.12 -6.03 3.85
CA ALA A 335 -2.52 -7.37 3.44
C ALA A 335 -1.41 -8.23 2.81
N GLY A 336 -0.20 -7.71 2.62
CA GLY A 336 0.92 -8.46 2.05
C GLY A 336 2.04 -8.79 3.03
N ALA A 337 1.79 -8.71 4.33
CA ALA A 337 2.75 -9.11 5.34
C ALA A 337 2.82 -10.65 5.46
N THR A 338 4.03 -11.17 5.70
CA THR A 338 4.27 -12.59 5.95
C THR A 338 5.11 -12.80 7.21
N GLY A 339 4.93 -13.95 7.87
CA GLY A 339 5.80 -14.39 8.94
C GLY A 339 7.15 -14.93 8.44
N SER A 340 7.24 -15.34 7.16
CA SER A 340 8.49 -15.81 6.58
C SER A 340 9.55 -14.72 6.47
N GLY A 341 10.81 -15.08 6.72
CA GLY A 341 11.99 -14.25 6.50
C GLY A 341 12.63 -14.42 5.11
N HIS A 342 12.05 -15.23 4.22
CA HIS A 342 12.63 -15.59 2.93
C HIS A 342 11.59 -15.53 1.80
N VAL A 343 12.09 -15.52 0.55
CA VAL A 343 11.24 -15.71 -0.63
C VAL A 343 10.98 -17.21 -0.79
N ASP A 344 10.01 -17.71 -0.06
CA ASP A 344 9.68 -19.12 0.03
C ASP A 344 8.18 -19.40 -0.20
N HIS A 345 7.80 -20.68 -0.04
CA HIS A 345 6.42 -21.10 -0.19
C HIS A 345 5.47 -20.42 0.80
N GLN A 346 5.91 -20.22 2.07
CA GLN A 346 5.10 -19.54 3.08
C GLN A 346 4.84 -18.08 2.68
N ALA A 347 5.87 -17.33 2.31
CA ALA A 347 5.73 -15.95 1.85
C ALA A 347 4.75 -15.85 0.67
N GLY A 348 4.83 -16.78 -0.29
CA GLY A 348 3.98 -16.79 -1.47
C GLY A 348 2.49 -16.97 -1.14
N TYR A 349 2.12 -17.99 -0.35
CA TYR A 349 0.72 -18.26 -0.07
C TYR A 349 0.09 -17.22 0.91
N GLU A 350 0.84 -16.80 1.95
CA GLU A 350 0.36 -15.81 2.93
C GLU A 350 0.03 -14.48 2.25
N LYS A 351 0.95 -13.99 1.42
CA LYS A 351 0.77 -12.72 0.69
C LYS A 351 -0.36 -12.81 -0.34
N ALA A 352 -0.35 -13.84 -1.18
CA ALA A 352 -1.38 -14.00 -2.21
C ALA A 352 -2.78 -14.12 -1.62
N LEU A 353 -2.94 -14.89 -0.52
CA LEU A 353 -4.21 -15.04 0.20
C LEU A 353 -4.70 -13.69 0.75
N GLY A 354 -3.84 -13.00 1.50
CA GLY A 354 -4.20 -11.75 2.16
C GLY A 354 -4.56 -10.64 1.16
N ILE A 355 -3.73 -10.47 0.11
CA ILE A 355 -3.95 -9.45 -0.92
C ILE A 355 -5.21 -9.75 -1.74
N SER A 356 -5.41 -11.01 -2.16
CA SER A 356 -6.61 -11.41 -2.90
C SER A 356 -7.88 -11.19 -2.09
N ALA A 357 -7.86 -11.50 -0.79
CA ALA A 357 -8.99 -11.25 0.10
C ALA A 357 -9.28 -9.76 0.27
N ALA A 358 -8.24 -8.91 0.42
CA ALA A 358 -8.38 -7.48 0.54
C ALA A 358 -8.97 -6.83 -0.72
N ILE A 359 -8.49 -7.22 -1.91
CA ILE A 359 -9.04 -6.76 -3.19
C ILE A 359 -10.51 -7.18 -3.30
N SER A 360 -10.83 -8.44 -3.02
CA SER A 360 -12.20 -8.95 -3.07
C SER A 360 -13.15 -8.21 -2.12
N ALA A 361 -12.66 -7.76 -0.97
CA ALA A 361 -13.44 -7.02 0.01
C ALA A 361 -13.60 -5.52 -0.32
N GLY A 362 -12.83 -4.98 -1.28
CA GLY A 362 -12.95 -3.61 -1.76
C GLY A 362 -11.89 -2.64 -1.22
N ALA A 363 -10.69 -3.11 -0.89
CA ALA A 363 -9.57 -2.23 -0.57
C ALA A 363 -9.23 -1.33 -1.77
N ASN A 364 -9.03 -0.03 -1.53
CA ASN A 364 -8.51 0.87 -2.56
C ASN A 364 -6.98 0.89 -2.59
N LEU A 365 -6.34 0.85 -1.43
CA LEU A 365 -4.89 0.75 -1.30
C LEU A 365 -4.51 -0.46 -0.46
N VAL A 366 -3.70 -1.34 -1.01
CA VAL A 366 -3.09 -2.44 -0.26
C VAL A 366 -1.63 -2.08 0.01
N THR A 367 -1.34 -1.72 1.23
CA THR A 367 0.02 -1.41 1.69
C THR A 367 0.73 -2.71 2.09
N GLN A 368 2.06 -2.70 2.05
CA GLN A 368 2.92 -3.85 2.36
C GLN A 368 2.68 -5.05 1.43
N ALA A 369 2.08 -4.82 0.27
CA ALA A 369 1.87 -5.84 -0.74
C ALA A 369 3.19 -6.41 -1.30
N ALA A 370 4.28 -5.65 -1.22
CA ALA A 370 5.59 -6.04 -1.70
C ALA A 370 6.70 -5.77 -0.69
N GLY A 371 7.62 -6.72 -0.55
CA GLY A 371 8.87 -6.63 0.19
C GLY A 371 8.78 -6.86 1.70
N SER A 372 7.59 -6.82 2.30
CA SER A 372 7.42 -6.98 3.74
C SER A 372 7.58 -8.44 4.16
N GLN A 373 8.45 -8.73 5.13
CA GLN A 373 8.80 -10.07 5.63
C GLN A 373 8.99 -10.07 7.15
N ALA A 374 9.26 -11.25 7.71
CA ALA A 374 9.62 -11.46 9.11
C ALA A 374 8.66 -10.76 10.08
N SER A 375 7.34 -10.94 9.88
CA SER A 375 6.28 -10.35 10.74
C SER A 375 6.41 -8.83 10.88
N LEU A 376 6.66 -8.11 9.77
CA LEU A 376 6.88 -6.66 9.65
C LEU A 376 8.24 -6.16 10.18
N MET A 377 9.09 -7.04 10.72
CA MET A 377 10.39 -6.65 11.23
C MET A 377 11.45 -6.53 10.15
N GLY A 378 11.21 -7.08 8.96
CA GLY A 378 12.15 -7.11 7.86
C GLY A 378 11.56 -6.69 6.51
N THR A 379 12.42 -6.15 5.66
CA THR A 379 12.15 -5.89 4.25
C THR A 379 13.17 -6.62 3.39
N SER A 380 12.75 -7.12 2.23
CA SER A 380 13.62 -7.76 1.24
C SER A 380 13.45 -7.11 -0.13
N LEU A 381 14.55 -6.62 -0.72
CA LEU A 381 14.56 -6.10 -2.09
C LEU A 381 14.30 -7.22 -3.11
N ALA A 382 14.87 -8.42 -2.87
CA ALA A 382 14.55 -9.61 -3.66
C ALA A 382 13.07 -10.00 -3.49
N GLY A 383 12.55 -9.89 -2.27
CA GLY A 383 11.13 -10.09 -1.97
C GLY A 383 10.23 -9.14 -2.79
N MET A 384 10.58 -7.86 -2.93
CA MET A 384 9.81 -6.93 -3.77
C MET A 384 9.73 -7.38 -5.24
N VAL A 385 10.82 -7.92 -5.76
CA VAL A 385 10.87 -8.43 -7.15
C VAL A 385 10.02 -9.70 -7.31
N ALA A 386 10.11 -10.62 -6.35
CA ALA A 386 9.30 -11.84 -6.36
C ALA A 386 7.80 -11.52 -6.21
N ASP A 387 7.49 -10.61 -5.30
CA ASP A 387 6.13 -10.15 -5.08
C ASP A 387 5.54 -9.47 -6.32
N ASN A 388 6.34 -8.75 -7.14
CA ASN A 388 5.86 -8.16 -8.38
C ASN A 388 5.22 -9.19 -9.33
N ASP A 389 5.80 -10.39 -9.44
CA ASP A 389 5.22 -11.47 -10.24
C ASP A 389 3.93 -12.02 -9.62
N MET A 390 3.93 -12.24 -8.31
CA MET A 390 2.76 -12.67 -7.56
C MET A 390 1.62 -11.65 -7.69
N LEU A 391 1.92 -10.33 -7.52
CA LEU A 391 0.95 -9.25 -7.68
C LEU A 391 0.36 -9.22 -9.09
N GLY A 392 1.17 -9.46 -10.13
CA GLY A 392 0.70 -9.59 -11.51
C GLY A 392 -0.33 -10.70 -11.68
N ALA A 393 -0.10 -11.86 -11.06
CA ALA A 393 -1.02 -12.99 -11.09
C ALA A 393 -2.31 -12.68 -10.32
N VAL A 394 -2.21 -12.11 -9.11
CA VAL A 394 -3.37 -11.72 -8.29
C VAL A 394 -4.23 -10.68 -9.01
N LEU A 395 -3.63 -9.62 -9.53
CA LEU A 395 -4.34 -8.57 -10.27
C LEU A 395 -5.06 -9.13 -11.50
N ARG A 396 -4.42 -10.06 -12.24
CA ARG A 396 -5.05 -10.71 -13.38
C ARG A 396 -6.26 -11.55 -12.98
N ALA A 397 -6.18 -12.25 -11.84
CA ALA A 397 -7.31 -13.02 -11.32
C ALA A 397 -8.51 -12.15 -10.94
N HIS A 398 -8.28 -10.89 -10.56
CA HIS A 398 -9.32 -9.91 -10.24
C HIS A 398 -9.73 -8.99 -11.40
N THR A 399 -9.13 -9.16 -12.59
CA THR A 399 -9.51 -8.38 -13.77
C THR A 399 -10.79 -8.96 -14.39
N PRO A 400 -11.84 -8.15 -14.57
CA PRO A 400 -13.07 -8.61 -15.22
C PRO A 400 -12.82 -9.19 -16.61
N VAL A 401 -13.50 -10.28 -16.93
CA VAL A 401 -13.48 -10.88 -18.26
C VAL A 401 -14.70 -10.37 -19.05
N LYS A 402 -14.44 -9.77 -20.22
CA LYS A 402 -15.52 -9.34 -21.10
C LYS A 402 -16.17 -10.57 -21.74
N ILE A 403 -17.47 -10.73 -21.53
CA ILE A 403 -18.27 -11.75 -22.21
C ILE A 403 -19.05 -11.07 -23.35
N SER A 404 -18.81 -11.49 -24.59
CA SER A 404 -19.49 -10.98 -25.80
C SER A 404 -19.47 -12.07 -26.88
N GLN A 405 -20.22 -11.90 -27.97
CA GLN A 405 -20.20 -12.84 -29.09
C GLN A 405 -18.78 -13.06 -29.62
N ASP A 406 -17.99 -11.98 -29.78
CA ASP A 406 -16.60 -12.07 -30.23
C ASP A 406 -15.72 -12.87 -29.26
N THR A 407 -15.87 -12.64 -27.93
CA THR A 407 -15.03 -13.32 -26.93
C THR A 407 -15.49 -14.76 -26.65
N LEU A 408 -16.71 -15.14 -27.02
CA LEU A 408 -17.17 -16.54 -27.03
C LEU A 408 -16.58 -17.34 -28.20
N ALA A 409 -16.11 -16.66 -29.25
CA ALA A 409 -15.33 -17.22 -30.36
C ALA A 409 -15.97 -18.44 -31.03
N LEU A 410 -17.30 -18.53 -31.19
CA LEU A 410 -18.02 -19.71 -31.71
C LEU A 410 -17.61 -20.05 -33.14
N ASP A 411 -17.50 -19.05 -33.99
CA ASP A 411 -17.09 -19.23 -35.39
C ASP A 411 -15.65 -19.77 -35.50
N THR A 412 -14.76 -19.27 -34.63
CA THR A 412 -13.37 -19.74 -34.55
C THR A 412 -13.30 -21.19 -34.06
N ILE A 413 -14.14 -21.54 -33.05
CA ILE A 413 -14.24 -22.92 -32.55
C ILE A 413 -14.67 -23.85 -33.69
N GLN A 414 -15.73 -23.49 -34.40
CA GLN A 414 -16.22 -24.31 -35.51
C GLN A 414 -15.14 -24.49 -36.60
N ALA A 415 -14.54 -23.39 -37.05
CA ALA A 415 -13.51 -23.43 -38.11
C ALA A 415 -12.28 -24.28 -37.73
N VAL A 416 -11.88 -24.24 -36.44
CA VAL A 416 -10.73 -25.03 -35.96
C VAL A 416 -11.09 -26.51 -35.87
N VAL A 417 -12.30 -26.86 -35.40
CA VAL A 417 -12.72 -28.27 -35.28
C VAL A 417 -12.93 -28.91 -36.66
N GLU A 418 -13.41 -28.15 -37.65
CA GLU A 418 -13.59 -28.61 -39.01
C GLU A 418 -12.28 -28.57 -39.83
N GLY A 419 -11.23 -27.86 -39.36
CA GLY A 419 -9.97 -27.65 -40.03
C GLY A 419 -8.75 -28.33 -39.38
N GLU A 420 -7.76 -27.55 -38.97
CA GLU A 420 -6.46 -28.04 -38.50
C GLU A 420 -6.48 -28.63 -37.07
N GLY A 421 -7.56 -28.46 -36.29
CA GLY A 421 -7.73 -29.04 -34.97
C GLY A 421 -6.93 -28.36 -33.84
N HIS A 422 -6.34 -27.17 -34.07
CA HIS A 422 -5.64 -26.41 -33.04
C HIS A 422 -5.76 -24.89 -33.20
N PHE A 423 -5.73 -24.16 -32.08
CA PHE A 423 -5.92 -22.71 -32.03
C PHE A 423 -4.63 -21.88 -32.18
N LEU A 424 -3.45 -22.51 -32.13
CA LEU A 424 -2.17 -21.78 -32.09
C LEU A 424 -1.91 -20.97 -33.38
N GLY A 425 -2.46 -21.39 -34.54
CA GLY A 425 -2.35 -20.67 -35.80
C GLY A 425 -3.38 -19.57 -36.02
N GLN A 426 -4.35 -19.43 -35.12
CA GLN A 426 -5.43 -18.46 -35.30
C GLN A 426 -4.95 -17.02 -35.07
N PRO A 427 -5.38 -16.05 -35.89
CA PRO A 427 -5.02 -14.63 -35.73
C PRO A 427 -5.39 -14.06 -34.40
N GLU A 428 -6.51 -14.48 -33.81
CA GLU A 428 -6.97 -14.05 -32.50
C GLU A 428 -6.03 -14.51 -31.36
N THR A 429 -5.52 -15.74 -31.41
CA THR A 429 -4.52 -16.23 -30.46
C THR A 429 -3.28 -15.36 -30.50
N TYR A 430 -2.78 -15.00 -31.69
CA TYR A 430 -1.62 -14.13 -31.83
C TYR A 430 -1.88 -12.70 -31.31
N ALA A 431 -3.06 -12.15 -31.58
CA ALA A 431 -3.44 -10.83 -31.13
C ALA A 431 -3.55 -10.76 -29.60
N ARG A 432 -4.22 -11.75 -28.97
CA ARG A 432 -4.53 -11.76 -27.55
C ARG A 432 -3.41 -12.28 -26.65
N MET A 433 -2.46 -13.07 -27.18
CA MET A 433 -1.36 -13.61 -26.38
C MET A 433 -0.52 -12.53 -25.68
N ARG A 434 -0.53 -11.30 -26.16
CA ARG A 434 0.23 -10.17 -25.59
C ARG A 434 -0.59 -9.28 -24.68
N SER A 435 -1.90 -9.21 -24.87
CA SER A 435 -2.80 -8.32 -24.10
C SER A 435 -3.49 -9.02 -22.94
N ASP A 436 -3.88 -10.31 -23.13
CA ASP A 436 -4.76 -10.99 -22.18
C ASP A 436 -4.02 -11.89 -21.18
N PHE A 437 -2.71 -12.09 -21.39
CA PHE A 437 -1.88 -12.94 -20.55
C PHE A 437 -0.80 -12.15 -19.81
N VAL A 438 -0.59 -12.50 -18.53
CA VAL A 438 0.51 -11.96 -17.71
C VAL A 438 1.72 -12.86 -17.84
N TYR A 439 2.84 -12.29 -18.27
CA TYR A 439 4.11 -12.97 -18.34
C TYR A 439 4.97 -12.54 -17.15
N PRO A 440 5.37 -13.48 -16.27
CA PRO A 440 6.20 -13.16 -15.11
C PRO A 440 7.63 -12.80 -15.54
N ASP A 441 8.31 -12.01 -14.72
CA ASP A 441 9.70 -11.62 -14.93
C ASP A 441 10.67 -12.72 -14.48
N ILE A 442 10.36 -13.39 -13.36
CA ILE A 442 11.25 -14.37 -12.71
C ILE A 442 10.60 -15.72 -12.42
N SER A 443 9.27 -15.84 -12.47
CA SER A 443 8.58 -17.11 -12.24
C SER A 443 8.77 -18.05 -13.42
N GLU A 444 9.02 -19.34 -13.12
CA GLU A 444 9.27 -20.35 -14.14
C GLU A 444 7.97 -20.86 -14.77
N ARG A 445 7.96 -21.03 -16.09
CA ARG A 445 6.86 -21.61 -16.87
C ARG A 445 7.34 -22.60 -17.94
N ALA A 446 8.64 -22.96 -17.93
CA ALA A 446 9.16 -23.97 -18.85
C ALA A 446 8.66 -25.36 -18.45
N GLY A 447 8.54 -26.25 -19.44
CA GLY A 447 8.30 -27.67 -19.20
C GLY A 447 9.51 -28.35 -18.53
N ALA A 448 9.29 -29.46 -17.84
CA ALA A 448 10.35 -30.17 -17.11
C ALA A 448 11.55 -30.56 -18.00
N THR A 449 11.32 -30.76 -19.32
CA THR A 449 12.37 -31.07 -20.29
C THR A 449 13.14 -29.85 -20.80
N ASP A 450 12.59 -28.65 -20.60
CA ASP A 450 13.11 -27.40 -21.17
C ASP A 450 13.73 -26.49 -20.08
N LEU A 451 13.77 -26.98 -18.83
CA LEU A 451 14.42 -26.27 -17.72
C LEU A 451 15.91 -26.09 -18.04
N ASP A 452 16.33 -24.86 -18.15
CA ASP A 452 17.76 -24.53 -18.29
C ASP A 452 18.45 -24.74 -16.95
N GLN A 453 19.38 -25.70 -16.89
CA GLN A 453 20.18 -26.01 -15.70
C GLN A 453 21.08 -24.84 -15.27
N SER A 454 21.32 -23.86 -16.15
CA SER A 454 22.03 -22.61 -15.82
C SER A 454 21.14 -21.59 -15.13
N TRP A 455 19.82 -21.78 -15.11
CA TRP A 455 18.85 -20.92 -14.41
C TRP A 455 18.98 -21.16 -12.92
N ALA A 456 19.04 -20.10 -12.12
CA ALA A 456 19.17 -20.22 -10.67
C ALA A 456 18.08 -21.14 -10.10
N ALA A 457 18.50 -22.08 -9.27
CA ALA A 457 17.68 -23.23 -8.84
C ALA A 457 16.39 -22.84 -8.12
N ASP A 458 16.37 -21.66 -7.43
CA ASP A 458 15.21 -21.20 -6.70
C ASP A 458 14.79 -19.77 -7.08
N MET A 459 13.56 -19.42 -6.71
CA MET A 459 12.98 -18.12 -7.02
C MET A 459 13.71 -16.99 -6.29
N GLN A 460 14.24 -17.21 -5.09
CA GLN A 460 14.98 -16.21 -4.34
C GLN A 460 16.26 -15.79 -5.08
N GLN A 461 17.00 -16.73 -5.65
CA GLN A 461 18.21 -16.40 -6.42
C GLN A 461 17.89 -15.62 -7.69
N ARG A 462 16.83 -15.99 -8.41
CA ARG A 462 16.36 -15.21 -9.57
C ARG A 462 15.95 -13.79 -9.21
N ALA A 463 15.24 -13.64 -8.07
CA ALA A 463 14.84 -12.35 -7.54
C ALA A 463 16.05 -11.48 -7.13
N ILE A 464 17.08 -12.06 -6.49
CA ILE A 464 18.34 -11.39 -6.16
C ILE A 464 19.04 -10.89 -7.43
N HIS A 465 19.17 -11.73 -8.45
CA HIS A 465 19.78 -11.33 -9.71
C HIS A 465 19.02 -10.16 -10.35
N ARG A 466 17.70 -10.27 -10.42
CA ARG A 466 16.86 -9.21 -10.99
C ARG A 466 16.93 -7.91 -10.19
N ALA A 467 16.96 -7.98 -8.85
CA ALA A 467 17.14 -6.81 -8.00
C ALA A 467 18.48 -6.12 -8.26
N ARG A 468 19.57 -6.89 -8.37
CA ARG A 468 20.90 -6.37 -8.73
C ARG A 468 20.92 -5.72 -10.11
N ASP A 469 20.27 -6.31 -11.10
CA ASP A 469 20.15 -5.73 -12.43
C ASP A 469 19.47 -4.36 -12.40
N ILE A 470 18.38 -4.22 -11.62
CA ILE A 470 17.69 -2.94 -11.43
C ILE A 470 18.59 -1.92 -10.72
N LEU A 471 19.28 -2.32 -9.66
CA LEU A 471 20.15 -1.43 -8.89
C LEU A 471 21.42 -1.01 -9.65
N ASN A 472 21.95 -1.85 -10.53
CA ASN A 472 23.07 -1.53 -11.42
C ASN A 472 22.63 -0.76 -12.68
N GLY A 473 21.31 -0.70 -12.94
CA GLY A 473 20.73 0.02 -14.06
C GLY A 473 20.68 1.54 -13.87
N PRO A 474 20.12 2.26 -14.86
CA PRO A 474 20.02 3.72 -14.83
C PRO A 474 19.26 4.21 -13.59
N LYS A 475 19.75 5.30 -12.99
CA LYS A 475 19.07 6.01 -11.91
C LYS A 475 17.91 6.84 -12.45
N GLN A 476 16.89 7.06 -11.62
CA GLN A 476 15.75 7.89 -11.99
C GLN A 476 16.16 9.36 -12.12
N THR A 477 15.63 10.05 -13.12
CA THR A 477 15.95 11.45 -13.45
C THR A 477 14.69 12.32 -13.57
N HIS A 478 13.62 11.96 -12.85
CA HIS A 478 12.32 12.63 -12.90
C HIS A 478 12.27 13.94 -12.08
N LEU A 479 13.19 14.13 -11.11
CA LEU A 479 13.28 15.36 -10.35
C LEU A 479 13.94 16.49 -11.16
N PRO A 480 13.61 17.77 -10.87
CA PRO A 480 14.38 18.91 -11.37
C PRO A 480 15.86 18.74 -11.05
N LYS A 481 16.75 18.93 -12.04
CA LYS A 481 18.19 18.63 -11.90
C LYS A 481 18.84 19.30 -10.70
N HIS A 482 18.55 20.60 -10.45
CA HIS A 482 19.13 21.34 -9.34
C HIS A 482 18.74 20.75 -7.98
N ILE A 483 17.48 20.29 -7.82
CA ILE A 483 17.00 19.62 -6.60
C ILE A 483 17.66 18.25 -6.46
N GLN A 484 17.73 17.47 -7.53
CA GLN A 484 18.38 16.18 -7.50
C GLN A 484 19.86 16.27 -7.08
N TYR A 485 20.59 17.26 -7.61
CA TYR A 485 21.97 17.49 -7.20
C TYR A 485 22.11 17.95 -5.75
N ALA A 486 21.22 18.84 -5.29
CA ALA A 486 21.23 19.31 -3.90
C ALA A 486 20.97 18.15 -2.91
N LEU A 487 19.94 17.33 -3.16
CA LEU A 487 19.64 16.17 -2.32
C LEU A 487 20.71 15.08 -2.38
N ALA A 488 21.29 14.86 -3.56
CA ALA A 488 22.42 13.93 -3.72
C ALA A 488 23.63 14.36 -2.92
N ALA A 489 23.95 15.66 -2.89
CA ALA A 489 25.04 16.22 -2.10
C ALA A 489 24.75 16.18 -0.59
N GLU A 490 23.50 16.49 -0.19
CA GLU A 490 23.09 16.52 1.22
C GLU A 490 23.11 15.14 1.86
N PHE A 491 22.62 14.10 1.15
CA PHE A 491 22.41 12.77 1.70
C PHE A 491 23.33 11.68 1.15
N GLY A 492 24.24 12.01 0.24
CA GLY A 492 25.16 11.02 -0.37
C GLY A 492 24.44 10.00 -1.29
N LEU A 493 23.22 10.30 -1.72
CA LEU A 493 22.41 9.42 -2.54
C LEU A 493 22.52 9.75 -4.03
N GLY A 494 22.43 8.73 -4.88
CA GLY A 494 22.36 8.97 -6.33
C GLY A 494 23.67 9.37 -7.00
N THR A 495 24.77 9.60 -6.28
CA THR A 495 26.10 9.81 -6.87
C THR A 495 26.64 8.50 -7.46
N SER A 496 27.25 8.56 -8.63
CA SER A 496 28.05 7.43 -9.14
C SER A 496 29.31 7.34 -8.30
N THR A 497 29.50 6.27 -7.55
CA THR A 497 30.84 5.85 -7.12
C THR A 497 31.51 5.18 -8.30
#